data_db112edbaa3f5ea2433039630b5cb489
#
_entry.id   db112edbaa3f5ea2433039630b5cb489
#
_cell.length_a   1.000
_cell.length_b   1.000
_cell.length_c   1.000
_cell.angle_alpha   90.00
_cell.angle_beta   90.00
_cell.angle_gamma   90.00
#
_symmetry.space_group_name_H-M   'P 1'
#
loop_
_entity.id
_entity.type
_entity.pdbx_description
1 polymer ?
#
loop_
_entity_poly.entity_id
_entity_poly.type
_entity_poly.pdbx_seq_one_letter_code
_entity_poly.pdbx_strand_id
1 'polypeptide(L)'
;MSDVAKSRNNGEKYRISIIGQSHIDVAWLWPYDPETIHDAVYCTFRRAVDNLERHREYFFAQSQVLLYEATEKYFPELFSKIRDYVKEGRWDVVGGMYVEVEGAEPCGESLVRQCLLGQRYFKEKFGLKAKVAWLPDTWTFPWQLPQILKKCGMDYLLFSRWGDGGNDILWWEAPDGSRVLAYKGWYSKYHFRHRPFPDLEELAHRMS
;
A
#
# COMPACT_ATOMS: atom_id res chain seq x y z
N MET A 1 -14.45 31.54 12.59
CA MET A 1 -13.12 31.73 13.20
C MET A 1 -12.92 30.52 14.08
N SER A 2 -12.24 29.54 13.58
CA SER A 2 -12.00 28.27 14.27
C SER A 2 -10.65 28.34 14.95
N ASP A 3 -10.65 28.18 16.28
CA ASP A 3 -9.45 28.04 17.09
C ASP A 3 -8.69 26.76 16.65
N VAL A 4 -7.64 27.00 15.92
CA VAL A 4 -6.61 25.97 15.72
C VAL A 4 -5.94 25.76 17.07
N ALA A 5 -6.20 24.63 17.68
CA ALA A 5 -5.57 24.22 18.92
C ALA A 5 -4.05 24.32 18.77
N LYS A 6 -3.43 25.28 19.46
CA LYS A 6 -1.97 25.37 19.58
C LYS A 6 -1.50 24.12 20.31
N SER A 7 -0.86 23.23 19.59
CA SER A 7 -0.13 22.09 20.14
C SER A 7 0.88 22.61 21.16
N ARG A 8 0.70 22.26 22.42
CA ARG A 8 1.68 22.51 23.49
C ARG A 8 2.85 21.56 23.25
N ASN A 9 3.94 22.12 22.79
CA ASN A 9 5.20 21.41 22.61
C ASN A 9 5.81 21.13 24.00
N ASN A 10 5.50 19.97 24.58
CA ASN A 10 5.97 19.54 25.91
C ASN A 10 7.35 18.84 25.85
N GLY A 11 8.16 19.10 24.83
CA GLY A 11 9.49 18.46 24.71
C GLY A 11 9.43 16.96 24.35
N GLU A 12 8.27 16.42 24.04
CA GLU A 12 8.13 15.04 23.53
C GLU A 12 8.75 14.94 22.12
N LYS A 13 9.71 14.03 21.98
CA LYS A 13 10.31 13.74 20.69
C LYS A 13 9.34 12.87 19.87
N TYR A 14 8.86 13.38 18.76
CA TYR A 14 8.08 12.61 17.80
C TYR A 14 8.93 11.49 17.20
N ARG A 15 8.34 10.32 17.03
CA ARG A 15 8.95 9.21 16.31
C ARG A 15 8.32 9.11 14.93
N ILE A 16 9.11 9.34 13.87
CA ILE A 16 8.67 9.20 12.50
C ILE A 16 9.19 7.87 11.97
N SER A 17 8.29 7.03 11.45
CA SER A 17 8.64 5.79 10.75
C SER A 17 8.44 5.99 9.25
N ILE A 18 9.50 5.77 8.47
CA ILE A 18 9.45 5.84 7.01
C ILE A 18 9.52 4.42 6.46
N ILE A 19 8.50 4.03 5.69
CA ILE A 19 8.39 2.71 5.07
C ILE A 19 8.47 2.89 3.57
N GLY A 20 9.37 2.17 2.92
CA GLY A 20 9.45 2.14 1.45
C GLY A 20 8.19 1.51 0.85
N GLN A 21 7.68 2.10 -0.23
CA GLN A 21 6.54 1.58 -0.98
C GLN A 21 6.63 2.04 -2.43
N SER A 22 6.05 1.30 -3.35
CA SER A 22 5.93 1.72 -4.73
C SER A 22 4.55 1.40 -5.27
N HIS A 23 3.82 2.42 -5.73
CA HIS A 23 2.66 2.22 -6.58
C HIS A 23 3.14 1.94 -8.00
N ILE A 24 2.64 0.85 -8.61
CA ILE A 24 2.97 0.46 -9.98
C ILE A 24 1.65 0.20 -10.71
N ASP A 25 1.36 1.03 -11.70
CA ASP A 25 0.27 0.74 -12.63
C ASP A 25 0.62 -0.49 -13.46
N VAL A 26 -0.25 -1.49 -13.41
CA VAL A 26 -0.10 -2.72 -14.19
C VAL A 26 -0.13 -2.42 -15.69
N ALA A 27 -1.07 -1.55 -16.08
CA ALA A 27 -1.17 -0.98 -17.42
C ALA A 27 -1.78 0.41 -17.31
N TRP A 28 -1.25 1.39 -18.06
CA TRP A 28 -1.76 2.76 -18.12
C TRP A 28 -1.44 3.39 -19.48
N LEU A 29 -0.36 4.21 -19.58
CA LEU A 29 0.19 4.69 -20.84
C LEU A 29 1.12 3.66 -21.49
N TRP A 30 1.24 2.51 -20.91
CA TRP A 30 2.04 1.35 -21.32
C TRP A 30 1.23 0.06 -21.20
N PRO A 31 1.51 -0.95 -22.03
CA PRO A 31 0.88 -2.26 -21.92
C PRO A 31 1.51 -3.07 -20.78
N TYR A 32 0.80 -4.10 -20.32
CA TYR A 32 1.38 -5.12 -19.45
C TYR A 32 2.11 -6.16 -20.28
N ASP A 33 3.37 -5.93 -20.56
CA ASP A 33 4.24 -6.73 -21.38
C ASP A 33 5.59 -7.04 -20.70
N PRO A 34 6.47 -7.86 -21.31
CA PRO A 34 7.77 -8.20 -20.72
C PRO A 34 8.67 -6.99 -20.45
N GLU A 35 8.64 -5.95 -21.27
CA GLU A 35 9.43 -4.73 -21.08
C GLU A 35 8.96 -3.95 -19.85
N THR A 36 7.67 -3.71 -19.74
CA THR A 36 7.06 -3.08 -18.57
C THR A 36 7.27 -3.89 -17.29
N ILE A 37 7.16 -5.23 -17.36
CA ILE A 37 7.42 -6.10 -16.22
C ILE A 37 8.87 -5.96 -15.76
N HIS A 38 9.83 -5.90 -16.69
CA HIS A 38 11.23 -5.69 -16.34
C HIS A 38 11.45 -4.29 -15.74
N ASP A 39 11.03 -3.24 -16.43
CA ASP A 39 11.39 -1.86 -16.06
C ASP A 39 10.65 -1.37 -14.82
N ALA A 40 9.37 -1.67 -14.70
CA ALA A 40 8.59 -1.21 -13.55
C ALA A 40 8.65 -2.20 -12.37
N VAL A 41 8.43 -3.50 -12.61
CA VAL A 41 8.32 -4.46 -11.52
C VAL A 41 9.69 -4.94 -11.05
N TYR A 42 10.49 -5.52 -11.95
CA TYR A 42 11.79 -6.05 -11.57
C TYR A 42 12.72 -4.98 -10.99
N CYS A 43 12.86 -3.84 -11.68
CA CYS A 43 13.77 -2.78 -11.22
C CYS A 43 13.33 -2.21 -9.87
N THR A 44 12.03 -2.08 -9.62
CA THR A 44 11.51 -1.62 -8.33
C THR A 44 11.77 -2.63 -7.23
N PHE A 45 11.41 -3.90 -7.44
CA PHE A 45 11.58 -4.94 -6.44
C PHE A 45 13.05 -5.23 -6.17
N ARG A 46 13.89 -5.19 -7.21
CA ARG A 46 15.34 -5.33 -7.05
C ARG A 46 15.94 -4.23 -6.18
N ARG A 47 15.57 -2.96 -6.43
CA ARG A 47 16.01 -1.82 -5.60
C ARG A 47 15.54 -1.94 -4.15
N ALA A 48 14.30 -2.39 -3.94
CA ALA A 48 13.79 -2.62 -2.59
C ALA A 48 14.60 -3.71 -1.87
N VAL A 49 14.91 -4.82 -2.55
CA VAL A 49 15.75 -5.89 -2.00
C VAL A 49 17.16 -5.40 -1.75
N ASP A 50 17.78 -4.64 -2.66
CA ASP A 50 19.11 -4.06 -2.47
C ASP A 50 19.17 -3.13 -1.25
N ASN A 51 18.10 -2.36 -0.98
CA ASN A 51 17.99 -1.53 0.22
C ASN A 51 17.83 -2.37 1.48
N LEU A 52 17.06 -3.46 1.44
CA LEU A 52 16.92 -4.41 2.55
C LEU A 52 18.25 -5.11 2.86
N GLU A 53 19.06 -5.43 1.86
CA GLU A 53 20.40 -6.01 2.02
C GLU A 53 21.38 -5.02 2.67
N ARG A 54 21.32 -3.73 2.30
CA ARG A 54 22.26 -2.70 2.75
C ARG A 54 21.90 -2.07 4.09
N HIS A 55 20.60 -1.97 4.39
CA HIS A 55 20.08 -1.21 5.53
C HIS A 55 19.20 -2.11 6.41
N ARG A 56 19.67 -2.43 7.59
CA ARG A 56 18.99 -3.35 8.49
C ARG A 56 17.67 -2.82 9.02
N GLU A 57 17.56 -1.50 9.14
CA GLU A 57 16.39 -0.76 9.59
C GLU A 57 15.38 -0.44 8.47
N TYR A 58 15.69 -0.79 7.21
CA TYR A 58 14.81 -0.54 6.09
C TYR A 58 13.67 -1.54 6.05
N PHE A 59 12.46 -1.04 5.82
CA PHE A 59 11.23 -1.81 5.62
C PHE A 59 10.61 -1.42 4.28
N PHE A 60 9.98 -2.38 3.64
CA PHE A 60 9.28 -2.16 2.38
C PHE A 60 7.90 -2.81 2.42
N ALA A 61 6.90 -2.13 1.88
CA ALA A 61 5.53 -2.65 1.73
C ALA A 61 5.14 -2.67 0.25
N GLN A 62 4.49 -3.74 -0.20
CA GLN A 62 4.05 -3.84 -1.59
C GLN A 62 2.68 -4.49 -1.70
N SER A 63 1.84 -3.92 -2.56
CA SER A 63 0.51 -4.40 -2.94
C SER A 63 0.53 -5.12 -4.29
N GLN A 64 -0.65 -5.59 -4.73
CA GLN A 64 -0.94 -6.15 -6.05
C GLN A 64 -0.25 -7.49 -6.34
N VAL A 65 -1.03 -8.56 -6.20
CA VAL A 65 -0.57 -9.94 -6.44
C VAL A 65 0.02 -10.15 -7.83
N LEU A 66 -0.55 -9.51 -8.86
CA LEU A 66 -0.06 -9.65 -10.23
C LEU A 66 1.42 -9.30 -10.38
N LEU A 67 1.92 -8.34 -9.60
CA LEU A 67 3.34 -7.97 -9.58
C LEU A 67 4.22 -9.08 -8.97
N TYR A 68 3.72 -9.74 -7.93
CA TYR A 68 4.40 -10.89 -7.33
C TYR A 68 4.39 -12.11 -8.24
N GLU A 69 3.28 -12.39 -8.93
CA GLU A 69 3.20 -13.47 -9.92
C GLU A 69 4.19 -13.26 -11.07
N ALA A 70 4.28 -12.01 -11.58
CA ALA A 70 5.27 -11.67 -12.59
C ALA A 70 6.71 -11.90 -12.07
N THR A 71 6.98 -11.49 -10.83
CA THR A 71 8.29 -11.68 -10.21
C THR A 71 8.59 -13.18 -10.01
N GLU A 72 7.63 -13.95 -9.51
CA GLU A 72 7.76 -15.40 -9.34
C GLU A 72 8.07 -16.10 -10.67
N LYS A 73 7.35 -15.72 -11.73
CA LYS A 73 7.44 -16.33 -13.04
C LYS A 73 8.74 -15.99 -13.77
N TYR A 74 9.13 -14.73 -13.76
CA TYR A 74 10.22 -14.24 -14.62
C TYR A 74 11.53 -14.01 -13.87
N PHE A 75 11.48 -13.84 -12.53
CA PHE A 75 12.62 -13.53 -11.68
C PHE A 75 12.60 -14.36 -10.38
N PRO A 76 12.62 -15.70 -10.46
CA PRO A 76 12.40 -16.59 -9.32
C PRO A 76 13.42 -16.40 -8.18
N GLU A 77 14.66 -16.02 -8.49
CA GLU A 77 15.67 -15.74 -7.46
C GLU A 77 15.33 -14.48 -6.64
N LEU A 78 14.83 -13.44 -7.32
CA LEU A 78 14.35 -12.23 -6.65
C LEU A 78 13.14 -12.53 -5.78
N PHE A 79 12.20 -13.33 -6.30
CA PHE A 79 11.02 -13.76 -5.55
C PHE A 79 11.39 -14.57 -4.29
N SER A 80 12.41 -15.43 -4.38
CA SER A 80 12.92 -16.17 -3.22
C SER A 80 13.43 -15.23 -2.11
N LYS A 81 14.23 -14.22 -2.48
CA LYS A 81 14.70 -13.20 -1.53
C LYS A 81 13.54 -12.42 -0.89
N ILE A 82 12.54 -12.04 -1.69
CA ILE A 82 11.33 -11.39 -1.16
C ILE A 82 10.64 -12.27 -0.12
N ARG A 83 10.48 -13.56 -0.40
CA ARG A 83 9.89 -14.50 0.57
C ARG A 83 10.67 -14.56 1.88
N ASP A 84 11.98 -14.49 1.83
CA ASP A 84 12.81 -14.49 3.05
C ASP A 84 12.61 -13.18 3.83
N TYR A 85 12.58 -12.02 3.17
CA TYR A 85 12.28 -10.75 3.83
C TYR A 85 10.86 -10.64 4.37
N VAL A 86 9.88 -11.30 3.74
CA VAL A 86 8.53 -11.44 4.32
C VAL A 86 8.56 -12.23 5.62
N LYS A 87 9.31 -13.34 5.67
CA LYS A 87 9.49 -14.14 6.90
C LYS A 87 10.22 -13.37 8.01
N GLU A 88 11.19 -12.53 7.64
CA GLU A 88 11.90 -11.63 8.56
C GLU A 88 11.02 -10.47 9.07
N GLY A 89 9.85 -10.24 8.47
CA GLY A 89 8.96 -9.11 8.79
C GLY A 89 9.49 -7.76 8.31
N ARG A 90 10.40 -7.75 7.33
CA ARG A 90 10.98 -6.53 6.72
C ARG A 90 10.39 -6.19 5.36
N TRP A 91 9.68 -7.12 4.76
CA TRP A 91 8.84 -6.90 3.58
C TRP A 91 7.40 -7.22 3.95
N ASP A 92 6.51 -6.21 3.92
CA ASP A 92 5.10 -6.37 4.25
C ASP A 92 4.27 -6.54 2.97
N VAL A 93 3.41 -7.55 2.96
CA VAL A 93 2.44 -7.77 1.88
C VAL A 93 1.14 -7.08 2.25
N VAL A 94 0.80 -6.03 1.51
CA VAL A 94 -0.39 -5.22 1.71
C VAL A 94 -1.32 -5.30 0.50
N GLY A 95 -2.47 -4.65 0.55
CA GLY A 95 -3.45 -4.58 -0.54
C GLY A 95 -4.47 -5.69 -0.50
N GLY A 96 -4.05 -6.95 -0.38
CA GLY A 96 -4.94 -8.11 -0.29
C GLY A 96 -5.79 -8.37 -1.54
N MET A 97 -5.58 -7.62 -2.62
CA MET A 97 -6.26 -7.74 -3.91
C MET A 97 -5.30 -8.20 -4.99
N TYR A 98 -5.85 -8.74 -6.08
CA TYR A 98 -5.05 -9.20 -7.22
C TYR A 98 -4.36 -8.02 -7.93
N VAL A 99 -5.12 -6.95 -8.18
CA VAL A 99 -4.62 -5.64 -8.61
C VAL A 99 -5.30 -4.54 -7.80
N GLU A 100 -4.72 -3.34 -7.79
CA GLU A 100 -5.41 -2.14 -7.32
C GLU A 100 -6.57 -1.84 -8.27
N VAL A 101 -7.76 -1.62 -7.71
CA VAL A 101 -9.00 -1.48 -8.48
C VAL A 101 -9.49 -0.05 -8.48
N GLU A 102 -10.11 0.37 -9.57
CA GLU A 102 -11.01 1.53 -9.56
C GLU A 102 -12.35 1.09 -8.96
N GLY A 103 -12.61 1.52 -7.73
CA GLY A 103 -13.59 0.85 -6.88
C GLY A 103 -15.05 0.94 -7.32
N ALA A 104 -15.44 2.00 -8.04
CA ALA A 104 -16.83 2.20 -8.46
C ALA A 104 -17.18 1.59 -9.83
N GLU A 105 -16.18 1.22 -10.62
CA GLU A 105 -16.42 0.68 -11.98
C GLU A 105 -16.71 -0.83 -11.97
N PRO A 106 -15.94 -1.69 -11.27
CA PRO A 106 -16.24 -3.10 -11.24
C PRO A 106 -17.46 -3.41 -10.36
N CYS A 107 -18.21 -4.45 -10.72
CA CYS A 107 -19.29 -4.91 -9.87
C CYS A 107 -18.79 -5.52 -8.55
N GLY A 108 -19.67 -5.63 -7.55
CA GLY A 108 -19.32 -6.17 -6.23
C GLY A 108 -18.70 -7.57 -6.27
N GLU A 109 -19.15 -8.44 -7.16
CA GLU A 109 -18.58 -9.78 -7.36
C GLU A 109 -17.11 -9.68 -7.84
N SER A 110 -16.79 -8.76 -8.74
CA SER A 110 -15.41 -8.53 -9.19
C SER A 110 -14.52 -8.10 -8.03
N LEU A 111 -14.99 -7.18 -7.17
CA LEU A 111 -14.25 -6.75 -5.98
C LEU A 111 -14.01 -7.91 -4.99
N VAL A 112 -15.02 -8.75 -4.77
CA VAL A 112 -14.87 -9.96 -3.94
C VAL A 112 -13.82 -10.89 -4.53
N ARG A 113 -13.82 -11.11 -5.85
CA ARG A 113 -12.83 -11.96 -6.54
C ARG A 113 -11.43 -11.38 -6.47
N GLN A 114 -11.26 -10.07 -6.59
CA GLN A 114 -9.96 -9.41 -6.37
C GLN A 114 -9.38 -9.78 -5.00
N CYS A 115 -10.18 -9.63 -3.94
CA CYS A 115 -9.77 -9.98 -2.59
C CYS A 115 -9.55 -11.49 -2.41
N LEU A 116 -10.45 -12.33 -2.96
CA LEU A 116 -10.36 -13.78 -2.83
C LEU A 116 -9.06 -14.32 -3.45
N LEU A 117 -8.78 -13.93 -4.69
CA LEU A 117 -7.57 -14.34 -5.41
C LEU A 117 -6.32 -13.77 -4.74
N GLY A 118 -6.35 -12.50 -4.35
CA GLY A 118 -5.23 -11.84 -3.68
C GLY A 118 -4.88 -12.51 -2.35
N GLN A 119 -5.84 -12.70 -1.47
CA GLN A 119 -5.62 -13.30 -0.16
C GLN A 119 -5.23 -14.78 -0.26
N ARG A 120 -5.76 -15.51 -1.27
CA ARG A 120 -5.36 -16.91 -1.52
C ARG A 120 -3.89 -16.98 -1.94
N TYR A 121 -3.46 -16.17 -2.89
CA TYR A 121 -2.08 -16.12 -3.34
C TYR A 121 -1.11 -15.81 -2.18
N PHE A 122 -1.39 -14.78 -1.39
CA PHE A 122 -0.56 -14.41 -0.25
C PHE A 122 -0.49 -15.55 0.79
N LYS A 123 -1.61 -16.22 1.04
CA LYS A 123 -1.64 -17.38 1.93
C LYS A 123 -0.80 -18.55 1.41
N GLU A 124 -0.90 -18.84 0.11
CA GLU A 124 -0.16 -19.94 -0.53
C GLU A 124 1.34 -19.66 -0.60
N LYS A 125 1.74 -18.45 -0.97
CA LYS A 125 3.14 -18.11 -1.23
C LYS A 125 3.92 -17.64 0.00
N PHE A 126 3.26 -16.93 0.91
CA PHE A 126 3.90 -16.32 2.08
C PHE A 126 3.37 -16.84 3.43
N GLY A 127 2.34 -17.68 3.43
CA GLY A 127 1.75 -18.26 4.65
C GLY A 127 0.87 -17.29 5.46
N LEU A 128 0.65 -16.07 4.98
CA LEU A 128 -0.09 -15.01 5.67
C LEU A 128 -1.17 -14.40 4.77
N LYS A 129 -2.03 -13.57 5.36
CA LYS A 129 -3.02 -12.75 4.64
C LYS A 129 -2.75 -11.28 4.91
N ALA A 130 -2.91 -10.44 3.89
CA ALA A 130 -2.86 -8.99 4.06
C ALA A 130 -3.98 -8.52 4.99
N LYS A 131 -3.65 -7.62 5.91
CA LYS A 131 -4.59 -7.00 6.85
C LYS A 131 -4.99 -5.59 6.44
N VAL A 132 -4.20 -4.98 5.60
CA VAL A 132 -4.36 -3.62 5.10
C VAL A 132 -4.75 -3.67 3.63
N ALA A 133 -5.93 -3.16 3.27
CA ALA A 133 -6.24 -2.80 1.90
C ALA A 133 -5.43 -1.55 1.54
N TRP A 134 -4.76 -1.58 0.40
CA TRP A 134 -3.82 -0.53 0.00
C TRP A 134 -4.21 0.00 -1.37
N LEU A 135 -4.89 1.16 -1.36
CA LEU A 135 -5.54 1.76 -2.53
C LEU A 135 -5.14 3.25 -2.68
N PRO A 136 -3.83 3.55 -2.82
CA PRO A 136 -3.35 4.93 -2.82
C PRO A 136 -3.78 5.73 -4.05
N ASP A 137 -4.00 5.08 -5.18
CA ASP A 137 -4.34 5.77 -6.44
C ASP A 137 -5.77 5.54 -6.93
N THR A 138 -6.55 4.78 -6.20
CA THR A 138 -7.99 4.57 -6.48
C THR A 138 -8.76 5.87 -6.28
N TRP A 139 -9.55 6.28 -7.28
CA TRP A 139 -10.28 7.55 -7.30
C TRP A 139 -11.69 7.45 -6.77
N THR A 140 -12.31 6.29 -6.90
CA THR A 140 -13.70 6.07 -6.51
C THR A 140 -13.84 4.85 -5.61
N PHE A 141 -14.79 4.91 -4.69
CA PHE A 141 -15.02 3.82 -3.73
C PHE A 141 -16.53 3.53 -3.60
N PRO A 142 -16.96 2.28 -3.77
CA PRO A 142 -18.34 1.92 -3.53
C PRO A 142 -18.65 1.89 -2.04
N TRP A 143 -19.86 2.21 -1.67
CA TRP A 143 -20.28 2.25 -0.26
C TRP A 143 -20.11 0.93 0.48
N GLN A 144 -20.16 -0.18 -0.27
CA GLN A 144 -20.02 -1.54 0.27
C GLN A 144 -18.55 -1.95 0.48
N LEU A 145 -17.57 -1.13 0.11
CA LEU A 145 -16.16 -1.52 0.18
C LEU A 145 -15.75 -2.01 1.57
N PRO A 146 -16.08 -1.32 2.69
CA PRO A 146 -15.72 -1.81 4.02
C PRO A 146 -16.28 -3.21 4.34
N GLN A 147 -17.49 -3.53 3.87
CA GLN A 147 -18.08 -4.86 4.01
C GLN A 147 -17.25 -5.93 3.30
N ILE A 148 -16.86 -5.67 2.06
CA ILE A 148 -16.05 -6.59 1.25
C ILE A 148 -14.70 -6.80 1.91
N LEU A 149 -14.00 -5.71 2.25
CA LEU A 149 -12.69 -5.77 2.89
C LEU A 149 -12.73 -6.55 4.20
N LYS A 150 -13.69 -6.23 5.07
CA LYS A 150 -13.84 -6.88 6.37
C LYS A 150 -14.09 -8.38 6.25
N LYS A 151 -14.98 -8.78 5.34
CA LYS A 151 -15.29 -10.20 5.09
C LYS A 151 -14.14 -10.95 4.42
N CYS A 152 -13.27 -10.25 3.72
CA CYS A 152 -12.03 -10.81 3.16
C CYS A 152 -10.86 -10.82 4.16
N GLY A 153 -11.07 -10.37 5.40
CA GLY A 153 -10.10 -10.41 6.50
C GLY A 153 -9.15 -9.21 6.56
N MET A 154 -9.50 -8.11 5.89
CA MET A 154 -8.80 -6.83 5.97
C MET A 154 -9.51 -5.91 6.96
N ASP A 155 -8.78 -5.44 7.95
CA ASP A 155 -9.30 -4.60 9.03
C ASP A 155 -8.99 -3.11 8.83
N TYR A 156 -8.02 -2.83 7.94
CA TYR A 156 -7.49 -1.50 7.68
C TYR A 156 -7.55 -1.15 6.20
N LEU A 157 -7.67 0.14 5.90
CA LEU A 157 -7.64 0.68 4.55
C LEU A 157 -6.73 1.90 4.49
N LEU A 158 -5.76 1.90 3.58
CA LEU A 158 -5.04 3.11 3.19
C LEU A 158 -5.57 3.57 1.82
N PHE A 159 -5.89 4.85 1.70
CA PHE A 159 -6.31 5.50 0.47
C PHE A 159 -5.79 6.94 0.42
N SER A 160 -5.88 7.62 -0.73
CA SER A 160 -5.35 8.99 -0.87
C SER A 160 -6.22 9.93 -1.70
N ARG A 161 -6.85 9.43 -2.74
CA ARG A 161 -7.48 10.28 -3.78
C ARG A 161 -8.84 10.85 -3.40
N TRP A 162 -9.51 10.29 -2.41
CA TRP A 162 -10.86 10.65 -2.05
C TRP A 162 -10.94 11.45 -0.74
N GLY A 163 -11.95 12.35 -0.64
CA GLY A 163 -12.25 13.15 0.57
C GLY A 163 -11.68 14.56 0.50
N ASP A 164 -12.35 15.46 1.16
CA ASP A 164 -12.20 16.92 1.11
C ASP A 164 -11.46 17.55 2.31
N GLY A 165 -10.49 16.85 2.88
CA GLY A 165 -9.65 17.39 3.97
C GLY A 165 -10.23 17.21 5.38
N GLY A 166 -11.05 16.18 5.57
CA GLY A 166 -11.48 15.71 6.90
C GLY A 166 -10.35 15.02 7.67
N ASN A 167 -10.70 14.31 8.75
CA ASN A 167 -9.74 13.56 9.55
C ASN A 167 -8.99 12.55 8.72
N ASP A 168 -7.67 12.49 8.89
CA ASP A 168 -6.81 11.52 8.18
C ASP A 168 -7.07 10.08 8.64
N ILE A 169 -7.61 9.87 9.84
CA ILE A 169 -8.00 8.58 10.40
C ILE A 169 -9.49 8.59 10.70
N LEU A 170 -10.22 7.61 10.16
CA LEU A 170 -11.66 7.48 10.34
C LEU A 170 -12.12 6.01 10.38
N TRP A 171 -13.22 5.75 11.08
CA TRP A 171 -13.97 4.52 10.90
C TRP A 171 -14.87 4.65 9.69
N TRP A 172 -14.64 3.83 8.67
CA TRP A 172 -15.51 3.77 7.52
C TRP A 172 -16.46 2.58 7.67
N GLU A 173 -17.76 2.89 7.68
CA GLU A 173 -18.83 1.92 7.88
C GLU A 173 -19.60 1.68 6.59
N ALA A 174 -19.83 0.41 6.26
CA ALA A 174 -20.69 -0.02 5.17
C ALA A 174 -22.15 -0.11 5.62
N PRO A 175 -23.12 -0.19 4.67
CA PRO A 175 -24.55 -0.31 5.01
C PRO A 175 -24.94 -1.51 5.89
N ASP A 176 -24.13 -2.58 5.90
CA ASP A 176 -24.35 -3.75 6.76
C ASP A 176 -23.74 -3.62 8.16
N GLY A 177 -23.19 -2.46 8.51
CA GLY A 177 -22.52 -2.20 9.78
C GLY A 177 -21.07 -2.70 9.87
N SER A 178 -20.53 -3.31 8.81
CA SER A 178 -19.11 -3.68 8.75
C SER A 178 -18.24 -2.44 8.76
N ARG A 179 -17.14 -2.46 9.53
CA ARG A 179 -16.23 -1.30 9.68
C ARG A 179 -14.79 -1.68 9.40
N VAL A 180 -14.07 -0.76 8.78
CA VAL A 180 -12.62 -0.77 8.67
C VAL A 180 -12.05 0.53 9.21
N LEU A 181 -10.88 0.48 9.83
CA LEU A 181 -10.15 1.69 10.18
C LEU A 181 -9.42 2.19 8.93
N ALA A 182 -9.82 3.34 8.43
CA ALA A 182 -9.29 3.92 7.22
C ALA A 182 -8.33 5.06 7.55
N TYR A 183 -7.22 5.11 6.83
CA TYR A 183 -6.24 6.19 6.87
C TYR A 183 -6.12 6.84 5.49
N LYS A 184 -6.36 8.14 5.45
CA LYS A 184 -6.12 8.95 4.26
C LYS A 184 -4.66 9.35 4.21
N GLY A 185 -3.89 8.58 3.46
CA GLY A 185 -2.47 8.82 3.23
C GLY A 185 -2.23 9.98 2.27
N TRP A 186 -0.99 10.39 2.17
CA TRP A 186 -0.56 11.44 1.25
C TRP A 186 0.03 10.80 -0.01
N TYR A 187 -0.73 10.80 -1.08
CA TYR A 187 -0.25 10.37 -2.38
C TYR A 187 0.45 11.53 -3.09
N SER A 188 1.55 11.25 -3.74
CA SER A 188 2.31 12.18 -4.59
C SER A 188 3.03 13.37 -3.95
N LYS A 189 2.90 13.67 -2.68
CA LYS A 189 3.66 14.80 -2.09
C LYS A 189 5.15 14.52 -1.89
N TYR A 190 5.55 13.25 -1.85
CA TYR A 190 6.93 12.83 -1.58
C TYR A 190 7.42 11.77 -2.57
N HIS A 191 7.62 12.17 -3.83
CA HIS A 191 8.33 11.35 -4.82
C HIS A 191 9.84 11.57 -4.67
N PHE A 192 10.51 10.60 -4.05
CA PHE A 192 11.97 10.61 -3.88
C PHE A 192 12.73 10.01 -5.08
N ARG A 193 12.10 9.89 -6.23
CA ARG A 193 12.66 9.17 -7.38
C ARG A 193 14.04 9.65 -7.81
N HIS A 194 14.40 10.90 -7.55
CA HIS A 194 15.68 11.51 -7.95
C HIS A 194 16.14 12.66 -7.02
N ARG A 195 15.61 12.75 -5.79
CA ARG A 195 16.00 13.83 -4.87
C ARG A 195 16.59 13.22 -3.60
N PRO A 196 17.57 13.87 -2.98
CA PRO A 196 17.99 13.49 -1.64
C PRO A 196 16.80 13.54 -0.69
N PHE A 197 16.84 12.73 0.36
CA PHE A 197 15.82 12.74 1.41
C PHE A 197 15.63 14.17 1.89
N PRO A 198 14.40 14.66 2.05
CA PRO A 198 14.17 15.97 2.67
C PRO A 198 14.72 15.94 4.08
N ASP A 199 15.12 17.10 4.56
CA ASP A 199 15.48 17.28 5.97
C ASP A 199 14.30 16.77 6.83
N LEU A 200 14.62 15.90 7.78
CA LEU A 200 13.62 15.33 8.68
C LEU A 200 12.90 16.39 9.50
N GLU A 201 13.55 17.53 9.79
CA GLU A 201 12.93 18.67 10.45
C GLU A 201 11.90 19.36 9.54
N GLU A 202 12.24 19.55 8.25
CA GLU A 202 11.29 20.07 7.26
C GLU A 202 10.08 19.12 7.07
N LEU A 203 10.33 17.81 7.06
CA LEU A 203 9.28 16.80 6.96
C LEU A 203 8.37 16.84 8.20
N ALA A 204 8.93 16.89 9.39
CA ALA A 204 8.19 16.97 10.64
C ALA A 204 7.34 18.25 10.72
N HIS A 205 7.89 19.38 10.26
CA HIS A 205 7.18 20.67 10.26
C HIS A 205 6.02 20.73 9.25
N ARG A 206 6.09 19.96 8.17
CA ARG A 206 4.99 19.84 7.19
C ARG A 206 3.90 18.84 7.60
N MET A 207 4.17 17.99 8.57
CA MET A 207 3.24 16.98 9.08
C MET A 207 2.55 17.42 10.38
N SER A 208 2.96 18.53 10.97
CA SER A 208 2.32 19.18 12.14
C SER A 208 1.29 20.22 11.70
#